data_4a298f4040b0f409f005f57ebe41342b
#
_entry.id   4a298f4040b0f409f005f57ebe41342b
#
_cell.length_a   1.000
_cell.length_b   1.000
_cell.length_c   1.000
_cell.angle_alpha   90.00
_cell.angle_beta   90.00
_cell.angle_gamma   90.00
#
_symmetry.space_group_name_H-M   'P 1'
#
loop_
_entity.id
_entity.type
_entity.pdbx_description
1 polymer ?
#
loop_
_entity_poly.entity_id
_entity_poly.type
_entity_poly.pdbx_seq_one_letter_code
_entity_poly.pdbx_strand_id
1 'polypeptide(L)'
;MNITRIYGLFLRHFYLITRSFPRILDLIYWPSIQITLWGFISNFFAAHSSYYSGAVGVILSCAILYDFLFRTSIGFNMLFLEEIWSRNFTNLFIAPMKISEIITALVITALIRALIGLIPAILLTSPLFGISILNLGLPLAFLFLSLYIFGITLGLFVSAGLLRFGPSFENIAWSTMFLLAPFGCIYYPVEILPEIFQSVAFALPLVYIFEETRNILVNGIVSYENIRIALSLNAFYFTVAIATFYFSFDKAREKGTLINIGE
;
A
#
# COMPACT_ATOMS: atom_id res chain seq x y z
N MET A 1 20.78 15.23 0.17
CA MET A 1 20.60 13.76 0.14
C MET A 1 21.77 13.12 -0.59
N ASN A 2 22.35 12.06 -0.03
CA ASN A 2 23.47 11.34 -0.65
C ASN A 2 22.94 10.00 -1.19
N ILE A 3 22.99 9.84 -2.52
CA ILE A 3 22.48 8.66 -3.24
C ILE A 3 23.19 7.38 -2.80
N THR A 4 24.50 7.44 -2.55
CA THR A 4 25.30 6.27 -2.11
C THR A 4 24.80 5.71 -0.78
N ARG A 5 24.40 6.57 0.16
CA ARG A 5 23.85 6.16 1.48
C ARG A 5 22.49 5.51 1.32
N ILE A 6 21.60 6.11 0.51
CA ILE A 6 20.28 5.55 0.20
C ILE A 6 20.45 4.18 -0.46
N TYR A 7 21.34 4.07 -1.45
CA TYR A 7 21.62 2.82 -2.14
C TYR A 7 22.20 1.75 -1.21
N GLY A 8 23.09 2.12 -0.29
CA GLY A 8 23.63 1.19 0.70
C GLY A 8 22.56 0.57 1.61
N LEU A 9 21.62 1.39 2.13
CA LEU A 9 20.53 0.90 2.96
C LEU A 9 19.52 0.08 2.13
N PHE A 10 19.23 0.52 0.91
CA PHE A 10 18.42 -0.26 -0.04
C PHE A 10 19.02 -1.65 -0.29
N LEU A 11 20.33 -1.73 -0.61
CA LEU A 11 21.03 -3.01 -0.84
C LEU A 11 20.95 -3.92 0.40
N ARG A 12 21.12 -3.37 1.60
CA ARG A 12 20.98 -4.14 2.84
C ARG A 12 19.61 -4.85 2.88
N HIS A 13 18.52 -4.11 2.71
CA HIS A 13 17.18 -4.70 2.71
C HIS A 13 16.95 -5.66 1.55
N PHE A 14 17.46 -5.34 0.37
CA PHE A 14 17.36 -6.20 -0.80
C PHE A 14 18.06 -7.54 -0.56
N TYR A 15 19.26 -7.56 0.02
CA TYR A 15 19.94 -8.80 0.38
C TYR A 15 19.24 -9.58 1.49
N LEU A 16 18.61 -8.91 2.46
CA LEU A 16 17.80 -9.59 3.48
C LEU A 16 16.60 -10.34 2.88
N ILE A 17 16.02 -9.80 1.81
CA ILE A 17 14.93 -10.45 1.07
C ILE A 17 15.47 -11.60 0.23
N THR A 18 16.45 -11.34 -0.64
CA THR A 18 16.91 -12.30 -1.65
C THR A 18 17.65 -13.49 -1.08
N ARG A 19 18.28 -13.36 0.08
CA ARG A 19 18.96 -14.46 0.77
C ARG A 19 18.06 -15.34 1.62
N SER A 20 16.77 -14.99 1.74
CA SER A 20 15.81 -15.75 2.54
C SER A 20 14.70 -16.30 1.64
N PHE A 21 14.79 -17.57 1.26
CA PHE A 21 13.73 -18.22 0.48
C PHE A 21 12.34 -18.10 1.12
N PRO A 22 12.15 -18.28 2.45
CA PRO A 22 10.86 -18.08 3.08
C PRO A 22 10.29 -16.67 2.88
N ARG A 23 11.13 -15.63 2.89
CA ARG A 23 10.67 -14.24 2.66
C ARG A 23 10.20 -14.01 1.22
N ILE A 24 10.92 -14.57 0.24
CA ILE A 24 10.50 -14.48 -1.17
C ILE A 24 9.19 -15.24 -1.37
N LEU A 25 9.09 -16.44 -0.80
CA LEU A 25 7.90 -17.26 -0.89
C LEU A 25 6.70 -16.53 -0.27
N ASP A 26 6.84 -15.94 0.90
CA ASP A 26 5.80 -15.16 1.58
C ASP A 26 5.33 -13.98 0.71
N LEU A 27 6.26 -13.26 0.09
CA LEU A 27 5.93 -12.13 -0.78
C LEU A 27 5.10 -12.52 -2.00
N ILE A 28 5.33 -13.70 -2.58
CA ILE A 28 4.65 -14.18 -3.79
C ILE A 28 3.38 -14.97 -3.46
N TYR A 29 3.42 -15.78 -2.41
CA TYR A 29 2.37 -16.71 -2.05
C TYR A 29 1.06 -16.00 -1.69
N TRP A 30 1.09 -15.04 -0.76
CA TRP A 30 -0.12 -14.36 -0.29
C TRP A 30 -0.85 -13.59 -1.40
N PRO A 31 -0.19 -12.77 -2.27
CA PRO A 31 -0.90 -12.11 -3.37
C PRO A 31 -1.51 -13.09 -4.33
N SER A 32 -0.76 -14.16 -4.66
CA SER A 32 -1.22 -15.15 -5.63
C SER A 32 -2.47 -15.86 -5.14
N ILE A 33 -2.52 -16.26 -3.87
CA ILE A 33 -3.72 -16.88 -3.27
C ILE A 33 -4.88 -15.89 -3.22
N GLN A 34 -4.64 -14.69 -2.74
CA GLN A 34 -5.70 -13.69 -2.58
C GLN A 34 -6.33 -13.32 -3.93
N ILE A 35 -5.52 -13.08 -4.94
CA ILE A 35 -6.01 -12.77 -6.30
C ILE A 35 -6.72 -13.98 -6.92
N THR A 36 -6.22 -15.18 -6.71
CA THR A 36 -6.87 -16.41 -7.16
C THR A 36 -8.23 -16.60 -6.48
N LEU A 37 -8.33 -16.38 -5.17
CA LEU A 37 -9.59 -16.42 -4.43
C LEU A 37 -10.61 -15.42 -4.97
N TRP A 38 -10.20 -14.16 -5.14
CA TRP A 38 -11.08 -13.13 -5.70
C TRP A 38 -11.48 -13.41 -7.15
N GLY A 39 -10.61 -14.03 -7.94
CA GLY A 39 -10.91 -14.49 -9.29
C GLY A 39 -12.00 -15.54 -9.30
N PHE A 40 -11.93 -16.57 -8.44
CA PHE A 40 -12.98 -17.58 -8.33
C PHE A 40 -14.30 -17.01 -7.80
N ILE A 41 -14.26 -16.12 -6.81
CA ILE A 41 -15.45 -15.41 -6.31
C ILE A 41 -16.10 -14.60 -7.43
N SER A 42 -15.31 -13.88 -8.21
CA SER A 42 -15.80 -13.10 -9.34
C SER A 42 -16.46 -13.97 -10.41
N ASN A 43 -15.85 -15.10 -10.77
CA ASN A 43 -16.42 -16.05 -11.70
C ASN A 43 -17.72 -16.70 -11.18
N PHE A 44 -17.79 -16.99 -9.89
CA PHE A 44 -18.99 -17.51 -9.26
C PHE A 44 -20.16 -16.51 -9.41
N PHE A 45 -19.95 -15.25 -9.12
CA PHE A 45 -20.99 -14.23 -9.28
C PHE A 45 -21.41 -14.06 -10.75
N ALA A 46 -20.45 -14.08 -11.68
CA ALA A 46 -20.76 -14.00 -13.11
C ALA A 46 -21.60 -15.16 -13.62
N ALA A 47 -21.35 -16.37 -13.12
CA ALA A 47 -22.10 -17.57 -13.52
C ALA A 47 -23.53 -17.61 -12.97
N HIS A 48 -23.81 -16.94 -11.84
CA HIS A 48 -25.11 -17.03 -11.16
C HIS A 48 -25.96 -15.76 -11.30
N SER A 49 -25.50 -14.73 -12.00
CA SER A 49 -26.25 -13.50 -12.22
C SER A 49 -25.87 -12.83 -13.54
N SER A 50 -26.87 -12.59 -14.39
CA SER A 50 -26.69 -11.82 -15.62
C SER A 50 -26.26 -10.38 -15.36
N TYR A 51 -26.62 -9.83 -14.20
CA TYR A 51 -26.21 -8.49 -13.75
C TYR A 51 -24.70 -8.39 -13.49
N TYR A 52 -24.08 -9.48 -13.00
CA TYR A 52 -22.65 -9.52 -12.65
C TYR A 52 -21.75 -10.08 -13.77
N SER A 53 -22.29 -10.49 -14.91
CA SER A 53 -21.47 -11.06 -15.99
C SER A 53 -20.38 -10.11 -16.50
N GLY A 54 -20.64 -8.79 -16.48
CA GLY A 54 -19.64 -7.74 -16.79
C GLY A 54 -18.75 -7.32 -15.63
N ALA A 55 -19.07 -7.73 -14.40
CA ALA A 55 -18.40 -7.26 -13.19
C ALA A 55 -17.15 -8.07 -12.80
N VAL A 56 -16.90 -9.23 -13.42
CA VAL A 56 -15.75 -10.09 -13.07
C VAL A 56 -14.43 -9.33 -13.18
N GLY A 57 -14.23 -8.64 -14.30
CA GLY A 57 -13.02 -7.85 -14.53
C GLY A 57 -12.88 -6.69 -13.55
N VAL A 58 -13.98 -6.07 -13.14
CA VAL A 58 -13.99 -4.94 -12.20
C VAL A 58 -13.56 -5.39 -10.81
N ILE A 59 -14.22 -6.41 -10.24
CA ILE A 59 -13.93 -6.89 -8.89
C ILE A 59 -12.47 -7.37 -8.79
N LEU A 60 -12.03 -8.15 -9.77
CA LEU A 60 -10.67 -8.68 -9.76
C LEU A 60 -9.62 -7.57 -9.92
N SER A 61 -9.86 -6.58 -10.79
CA SER A 61 -8.95 -5.44 -10.96
C SER A 61 -8.88 -4.58 -9.69
N CYS A 62 -10.02 -4.32 -9.04
CA CYS A 62 -10.05 -3.62 -7.76
C CYS A 62 -9.33 -4.41 -6.66
N ALA A 63 -9.47 -5.74 -6.62
CA ALA A 63 -8.74 -6.59 -5.68
C ALA A 63 -7.22 -6.51 -5.87
N ILE A 64 -6.74 -6.51 -7.13
CA ILE A 64 -5.31 -6.34 -7.45
C ILE A 64 -4.79 -4.98 -6.99
N LEU A 65 -5.53 -3.91 -7.27
CA LEU A 65 -5.16 -2.55 -6.87
C LEU A 65 -5.12 -2.40 -5.34
N TYR A 66 -6.09 -3.01 -4.64
CA TYR A 66 -6.10 -3.00 -3.19
C TYR A 66 -4.96 -3.83 -2.58
N ASP A 67 -4.64 -4.99 -3.15
CA ASP A 67 -3.50 -5.79 -2.70
C ASP A 67 -2.18 -5.02 -2.86
N PHE A 68 -2.03 -4.22 -3.93
CA PHE A 68 -0.88 -3.34 -4.11
C PHE A 68 -0.76 -2.27 -3.02
N LEU A 69 -1.87 -1.59 -2.69
CA LEU A 69 -1.93 -0.65 -1.57
C LEU A 69 -1.54 -1.32 -0.25
N PHE A 70 -2.16 -2.47 0.03
CA PHE A 70 -1.92 -3.25 1.23
C PHE A 70 -0.44 -3.60 1.40
N ARG A 71 0.18 -4.12 0.34
CA ARG A 71 1.61 -4.49 0.34
C ARG A 71 2.52 -3.30 0.46
N THR A 72 2.17 -2.18 -0.14
CA THR A 72 2.96 -0.95 -0.01
C THR A 72 2.96 -0.46 1.43
N SER A 73 1.80 -0.37 2.06
CA SER A 73 1.66 0.12 3.44
C SER A 73 2.31 -0.83 4.46
N ILE A 74 1.91 -2.10 4.45
CA ILE A 74 2.47 -3.10 5.38
C ILE A 74 3.95 -3.33 5.08
N GLY A 75 4.35 -3.36 3.80
CA GLY A 75 5.75 -3.53 3.42
C GLY A 75 6.66 -2.42 3.97
N PHE A 76 6.21 -1.17 3.91
CA PHE A 76 6.95 -0.04 4.51
C PHE A 76 7.06 -0.19 6.03
N ASN A 77 5.95 -0.53 6.70
CA ASN A 77 5.94 -0.71 8.14
C ASN A 77 6.84 -1.87 8.60
N MET A 78 6.84 -2.99 7.88
CA MET A 78 7.72 -4.13 8.18
C MET A 78 9.19 -3.77 8.02
N LEU A 79 9.56 -3.02 6.97
CA LEU A 79 10.92 -2.54 6.82
C LEU A 79 11.35 -1.62 7.96
N PHE A 80 10.45 -0.75 8.42
CA PHE A 80 10.70 0.13 9.57
C PHE A 80 10.84 -0.66 10.87
N LEU A 81 9.98 -1.66 11.10
CA LEU A 81 10.04 -2.57 12.24
C LEU A 81 11.29 -3.44 12.24
N GLU A 82 11.76 -3.90 11.07
CA GLU A 82 13.03 -4.63 10.95
C GLU A 82 14.22 -3.81 11.48
N GLU A 83 14.22 -2.47 11.28
CA GLU A 83 15.25 -1.60 11.84
C GLU A 83 15.12 -1.47 13.37
N ILE A 84 13.89 -1.46 13.89
CA ILE A 84 13.64 -1.46 15.36
C ILE A 84 14.09 -2.79 15.98
N TRP A 85 13.60 -3.92 15.48
CA TRP A 85 13.87 -5.25 16.03
C TRP A 85 15.34 -5.64 15.95
N SER A 86 16.03 -5.23 14.88
CA SER A 86 17.47 -5.45 14.75
C SER A 86 18.31 -4.46 15.56
N ARG A 87 17.68 -3.53 16.31
CA ARG A 87 18.34 -2.44 17.04
C ARG A 87 19.31 -1.62 16.16
N ASN A 88 19.03 -1.55 14.85
CA ASN A 88 19.93 -0.95 13.87
C ASN A 88 19.84 0.58 13.84
N PHE A 89 18.83 1.19 14.45
CA PHE A 89 18.72 2.64 14.51
C PHE A 89 19.95 3.29 15.16
N THR A 90 20.51 2.65 16.20
CA THR A 90 21.76 3.14 16.83
C THR A 90 22.89 3.21 15.80
N ASN A 91 23.06 2.19 14.95
CA ASN A 91 24.09 2.19 13.92
C ASN A 91 23.80 3.21 12.81
N LEU A 92 22.53 3.39 12.42
CA LEU A 92 22.12 4.37 11.42
C LEU A 92 22.37 5.81 11.89
N PHE A 93 22.29 6.08 13.22
CA PHE A 93 22.56 7.40 13.79
C PHE A 93 24.05 7.68 14.04
N ILE A 94 24.85 6.62 14.29
CA ILE A 94 26.30 6.74 14.30
C ILE A 94 26.83 6.99 12.89
N ALA A 95 26.21 6.37 11.88
CA ALA A 95 26.49 6.66 10.49
C ALA A 95 25.97 8.08 10.15
N PRO A 96 26.63 8.85 9.27
CA PRO A 96 26.20 10.20 8.91
C PRO A 96 24.97 10.18 7.98
N MET A 97 23.93 9.42 8.31
CA MET A 97 22.69 9.31 7.55
C MET A 97 21.63 10.27 8.09
N LYS A 98 20.96 10.97 7.16
CA LYS A 98 19.79 11.79 7.50
C LYS A 98 18.54 10.93 7.52
N ILE A 99 17.57 11.26 8.39
CA ILE A 99 16.29 10.54 8.45
C ILE A 99 15.56 10.53 7.11
N SER A 100 15.66 11.60 6.31
CA SER A 100 15.11 11.64 4.96
C SER A 100 15.75 10.62 4.02
N GLU A 101 17.04 10.29 4.18
CA GLU A 101 17.74 9.27 3.39
C GLU A 101 17.26 7.87 3.79
N ILE A 102 17.02 7.66 5.08
CA ILE A 102 16.45 6.40 5.61
C ILE A 102 15.05 6.20 5.05
N ILE A 103 14.15 7.19 5.20
CA ILE A 103 12.78 7.10 4.68
C ILE A 103 12.79 6.82 3.16
N THR A 104 13.62 7.54 2.41
CA THR A 104 13.69 7.35 0.94
C THR A 104 14.14 5.93 0.58
N ALA A 105 15.12 5.36 1.28
CA ALA A 105 15.55 3.99 1.05
C ALA A 105 14.43 2.98 1.37
N LEU A 106 13.69 3.17 2.48
CA LEU A 106 12.56 2.31 2.84
C LEU A 106 11.41 2.43 1.83
N VAL A 107 11.10 3.64 1.35
CA VAL A 107 10.11 3.89 0.28
C VAL A 107 10.46 3.10 -0.97
N ILE A 108 11.68 3.24 -1.48
CA ILE A 108 12.13 2.50 -2.68
C ILE A 108 12.06 0.99 -2.46
N THR A 109 12.48 0.52 -1.29
CA THR A 109 12.46 -0.92 -0.97
C THR A 109 11.02 -1.44 -0.86
N ALA A 110 10.09 -0.68 -0.28
CA ALA A 110 8.68 -1.04 -0.19
C ALA A 110 8.04 -1.20 -1.58
N LEU A 111 8.37 -0.31 -2.54
CA LEU A 111 7.92 -0.44 -3.92
C LEU A 111 8.38 -1.76 -4.55
N ILE A 112 9.67 -2.07 -4.42
CA ILE A 112 10.23 -3.30 -4.99
C ILE A 112 9.62 -4.54 -4.35
N ARG A 113 9.42 -4.55 -3.03
CA ARG A 113 8.71 -5.64 -2.32
C ARG A 113 7.29 -5.82 -2.85
N ALA A 114 6.54 -4.74 -2.99
CA ALA A 114 5.18 -4.78 -3.51
C ALA A 114 5.13 -5.33 -4.94
N LEU A 115 6.06 -4.91 -5.80
CA LEU A 115 6.14 -5.38 -7.19
C LEU A 115 6.56 -6.86 -7.29
N ILE A 116 7.49 -7.33 -6.46
CA ILE A 116 7.90 -8.75 -6.42
C ILE A 116 6.70 -9.65 -6.12
N GLY A 117 5.82 -9.24 -5.23
CA GLY A 117 4.62 -10.01 -4.91
C GLY A 117 3.53 -9.87 -5.97
N LEU A 118 3.29 -8.66 -6.44
CA LEU A 118 2.17 -8.35 -7.30
C LEU A 118 2.35 -8.83 -8.75
N ILE A 119 3.55 -8.72 -9.33
CA ILE A 119 3.79 -9.10 -10.72
C ILE A 119 3.42 -10.56 -11.01
N PRO A 120 3.90 -11.56 -10.23
CA PRO A 120 3.49 -12.95 -10.43
C PRO A 120 1.98 -13.15 -10.30
N ALA A 121 1.35 -12.47 -9.35
CA ALA A 121 -0.09 -12.56 -9.14
C ALA A 121 -0.89 -11.99 -10.32
N ILE A 122 -0.49 -10.85 -10.89
CA ILE A 122 -1.09 -10.29 -12.11
C ILE A 122 -0.91 -11.24 -13.30
N LEU A 123 0.26 -11.86 -13.44
CA LEU A 123 0.53 -12.80 -14.53
C LEU A 123 -0.37 -14.05 -14.47
N LEU A 124 -0.86 -14.43 -13.28
CA LEU A 124 -1.81 -15.51 -13.10
C LEU A 124 -3.25 -15.16 -13.53
N THR A 125 -3.62 -13.89 -13.57
CA THR A 125 -5.02 -13.50 -13.85
C THR A 125 -5.44 -13.79 -15.27
N SER A 126 -4.57 -13.58 -16.24
CA SER A 126 -4.88 -13.83 -17.66
C SER A 126 -5.11 -15.31 -17.96
N PRO A 127 -4.22 -16.26 -17.62
CA PRO A 127 -4.44 -17.67 -17.91
C PRO A 127 -5.55 -18.32 -17.09
N LEU A 128 -5.82 -17.85 -15.85
CA LEU A 128 -6.83 -18.45 -14.99
C LEU A 128 -8.24 -17.89 -15.22
N PHE A 129 -8.36 -16.60 -15.54
CA PHE A 129 -9.64 -15.90 -15.58
C PHE A 129 -9.90 -15.16 -16.89
N GLY A 130 -8.95 -15.13 -17.83
CA GLY A 130 -9.07 -14.41 -19.10
C GLY A 130 -9.08 -12.88 -18.93
N ILE A 131 -8.70 -12.36 -17.76
CA ILE A 131 -8.76 -10.94 -17.40
C ILE A 131 -7.34 -10.40 -17.27
N SER A 132 -7.10 -9.23 -17.85
CA SER A 132 -5.84 -8.51 -17.70
C SER A 132 -6.09 -7.09 -17.20
N ILE A 133 -5.51 -6.75 -16.04
CA ILE A 133 -5.55 -5.37 -15.52
C ILE A 133 -4.83 -4.38 -16.47
N LEU A 134 -3.94 -4.88 -17.32
CA LEU A 134 -3.23 -4.07 -18.31
C LEU A 134 -4.16 -3.45 -19.36
N ASN A 135 -5.38 -3.97 -19.51
CA ASN A 135 -6.41 -3.39 -20.37
C ASN A 135 -6.84 -1.97 -19.94
N LEU A 136 -6.56 -1.58 -18.69
CA LEU A 136 -6.74 -0.19 -18.21
C LEU A 136 -5.78 0.81 -18.90
N GLY A 137 -4.73 0.32 -19.56
CA GLY A 137 -3.80 1.16 -20.31
C GLY A 137 -3.05 2.18 -19.45
N LEU A 138 -2.85 3.39 -20.00
CA LEU A 138 -2.11 4.46 -19.33
C LEU A 138 -2.70 4.89 -17.97
N PRO A 139 -4.03 4.99 -17.77
CA PRO A 139 -4.62 5.29 -16.47
C PRO A 139 -4.15 4.37 -15.34
N LEU A 140 -3.83 3.11 -15.64
CA LEU A 140 -3.33 2.15 -14.65
C LEU A 140 -2.07 2.67 -13.92
N ALA A 141 -1.17 3.34 -14.64
CA ALA A 141 0.04 3.90 -14.03
C ALA A 141 -0.30 4.99 -13.00
N PHE A 142 -1.30 5.83 -13.27
CA PHE A 142 -1.78 6.86 -12.33
C PHE A 142 -2.49 6.24 -11.13
N LEU A 143 -3.28 5.19 -11.32
CA LEU A 143 -3.95 4.46 -10.24
C LEU A 143 -2.92 3.82 -9.31
N PHE A 144 -1.92 3.13 -9.87
CA PHE A 144 -0.83 2.54 -9.08
C PHE A 144 -0.01 3.60 -8.35
N LEU A 145 0.35 4.70 -9.01
CA LEU A 145 1.11 5.78 -8.38
C LEU A 145 0.32 6.41 -7.22
N SER A 146 -0.97 6.66 -7.41
CA SER A 146 -1.85 7.23 -6.38
C SER A 146 -1.98 6.29 -5.18
N LEU A 147 -2.18 4.99 -5.40
CA LEU A 147 -2.23 3.97 -4.35
C LEU A 147 -0.89 3.80 -3.65
N TYR A 148 0.22 3.88 -4.39
CA TYR A 148 1.55 3.83 -3.83
C TYR A 148 1.80 5.00 -2.86
N ILE A 149 1.50 6.23 -3.27
CA ILE A 149 1.63 7.43 -2.42
C ILE A 149 0.76 7.27 -1.16
N PHE A 150 -0.49 6.82 -1.31
CA PHE A 150 -1.37 6.61 -0.16
C PHE A 150 -0.87 5.50 0.76
N GLY A 151 -0.37 4.39 0.21
CA GLY A 151 0.23 3.30 0.99
C GLY A 151 1.43 3.76 1.84
N ILE A 152 2.33 4.56 1.25
CA ILE A 152 3.44 5.17 1.98
C ILE A 152 2.94 6.17 3.04
N THR A 153 1.89 6.92 2.72
CA THR A 153 1.25 7.84 3.69
C THR A 153 0.79 7.11 4.94
N LEU A 154 0.06 6.00 4.76
CA LEU A 154 -0.38 5.15 5.87
C LEU A 154 0.81 4.54 6.62
N GLY A 155 1.82 4.09 5.87
CA GLY A 155 3.06 3.58 6.43
C GLY A 155 3.77 4.60 7.34
N LEU A 156 3.86 5.85 6.90
CA LEU A 156 4.45 6.94 7.70
C LEU A 156 3.63 7.26 8.96
N PHE A 157 2.29 7.27 8.89
CA PHE A 157 1.45 7.46 10.07
C PHE A 157 1.65 6.36 11.11
N VAL A 158 1.66 5.10 10.67
CA VAL A 158 1.89 3.97 11.57
C VAL A 158 3.30 4.00 12.14
N SER A 159 4.31 4.30 11.32
CA SER A 159 5.71 4.43 11.79
C SER A 159 5.89 5.59 12.79
N ALA A 160 5.16 6.70 12.62
CA ALA A 160 5.10 7.76 13.62
C ALA A 160 4.52 7.27 14.96
N GLY A 161 3.50 6.41 14.89
CA GLY A 161 2.94 5.73 16.06
C GLY A 161 3.91 4.74 16.71
N LEU A 162 4.64 3.96 15.92
CA LEU A 162 5.68 3.05 16.41
C LEU A 162 6.79 3.80 17.18
N LEU A 163 7.21 4.95 16.69
CA LEU A 163 8.18 5.79 17.37
C LEU A 163 7.69 6.32 18.72
N ARG A 164 6.38 6.52 18.88
CA ARG A 164 5.77 7.10 20.07
C ARG A 164 5.29 6.06 21.08
N PHE A 165 4.73 4.95 20.63
CA PHE A 165 4.05 3.96 21.46
C PHE A 165 4.78 2.60 21.47
N GLY A 166 5.86 2.47 20.69
CA GLY A 166 6.66 1.25 20.61
C GLY A 166 6.09 0.19 19.65
N PRO A 167 6.74 -1.00 19.61
CA PRO A 167 6.43 -2.06 18.63
C PRO A 167 5.00 -2.58 18.69
N SER A 168 4.33 -2.52 19.86
CA SER A 168 2.93 -2.95 20.02
C SER A 168 1.95 -2.22 19.09
N PHE A 169 2.36 -1.04 18.56
CA PHE A 169 1.58 -0.27 17.59
C PHE A 169 1.52 -0.92 16.20
N GLU A 170 2.27 -1.99 15.96
CA GLU A 170 2.25 -2.78 14.71
C GLU A 170 0.84 -3.26 14.35
N ASN A 171 0.07 -3.71 15.35
CA ASN A 171 -1.29 -4.19 15.12
C ASN A 171 -2.20 -3.12 14.49
N ILE A 172 -1.91 -1.84 14.69
CA ILE A 172 -2.65 -0.74 14.07
C ILE A 172 -2.41 -0.70 12.55
N ALA A 173 -1.23 -1.10 12.06
CA ALA A 173 -0.97 -1.20 10.62
C ALA A 173 -1.96 -2.15 9.94
N TRP A 174 -2.15 -3.34 10.50
CA TRP A 174 -3.08 -4.34 10.00
C TRP A 174 -4.54 -3.88 10.14
N SER A 175 -4.90 -3.38 11.33
CA SER A 175 -6.25 -2.88 11.61
C SER A 175 -6.66 -1.74 10.68
N THR A 176 -5.74 -0.84 10.36
CA THR A 176 -5.98 0.27 9.42
C THR A 176 -6.33 -0.24 8.04
N MET A 177 -5.62 -1.24 7.53
CA MET A 177 -5.90 -1.81 6.21
C MET A 177 -7.29 -2.47 6.17
N PHE A 178 -7.64 -3.25 7.18
CA PHE A 178 -8.97 -3.87 7.25
C PHE A 178 -10.09 -2.84 7.42
N LEU A 179 -9.87 -1.78 8.20
CA LEU A 179 -10.83 -0.68 8.36
C LEU A 179 -11.04 0.10 7.06
N LEU A 180 -9.98 0.32 6.31
CA LEU A 180 -10.05 1.06 5.03
C LEU A 180 -10.76 0.27 3.93
N ALA A 181 -10.80 -1.06 4.00
CA ALA A 181 -11.42 -1.89 2.97
C ALA A 181 -12.91 -1.55 2.72
N PRO A 182 -13.79 -1.48 3.73
CA PRO A 182 -15.18 -1.07 3.53
C PRO A 182 -15.34 0.40 3.14
N PHE A 183 -14.59 1.32 3.75
CA PHE A 183 -14.73 2.75 3.45
C PHE A 183 -14.08 3.18 2.13
N GLY A 184 -13.11 2.41 1.64
CA GLY A 184 -12.49 2.66 0.34
C GLY A 184 -13.36 2.26 -0.86
N CYS A 185 -14.53 1.66 -0.64
CA CYS A 185 -15.47 1.22 -1.68
C CYS A 185 -14.79 0.33 -2.75
N ILE A 186 -13.93 -0.60 -2.29
CA ILE A 186 -13.07 -1.40 -3.16
C ILE A 186 -13.90 -2.34 -4.04
N TYR A 187 -14.84 -3.04 -3.44
CA TYR A 187 -15.60 -4.12 -4.09
C TYR A 187 -17.01 -3.73 -4.52
N TYR A 188 -17.48 -2.54 -4.15
CA TYR A 188 -18.83 -2.03 -4.41
C TYR A 188 -18.79 -0.52 -4.62
N PRO A 189 -19.78 0.04 -5.34
CA PRO A 189 -19.90 1.49 -5.53
C PRO A 189 -20.24 2.21 -4.23
N VAL A 190 -19.86 3.49 -4.14
CA VAL A 190 -20.05 4.30 -2.93
C VAL A 190 -21.52 4.50 -2.56
N GLU A 191 -22.44 4.45 -3.55
CA GLU A 191 -23.89 4.59 -3.34
C GLU A 191 -24.49 3.47 -2.46
N ILE A 192 -23.80 2.32 -2.33
CA ILE A 192 -24.26 1.22 -1.47
C ILE A 192 -24.10 1.55 0.02
N LEU A 193 -23.15 2.45 0.34
CA LEU A 193 -22.94 2.85 1.73
C LEU A 193 -24.10 3.73 2.25
N PRO A 194 -24.47 3.62 3.54
CA PRO A 194 -25.32 4.62 4.19
C PRO A 194 -24.73 6.03 4.10
N GLU A 195 -25.57 7.07 3.98
CA GLU A 195 -25.16 8.46 3.72
C GLU A 195 -24.07 8.97 4.69
N ILE A 196 -24.14 8.58 5.97
CA ILE A 196 -23.13 8.95 6.98
C ILE A 196 -21.76 8.40 6.60
N PHE A 197 -21.70 7.15 6.12
CA PHE A 197 -20.44 6.51 5.71
C PHE A 197 -19.94 6.99 4.35
N GLN A 198 -20.84 7.41 3.47
CA GLN A 198 -20.44 8.05 2.20
C GLN A 198 -19.61 9.32 2.45
N SER A 199 -20.00 10.16 3.42
CA SER A 199 -19.25 11.37 3.77
C SER A 199 -17.82 11.05 4.24
N VAL A 200 -17.65 9.98 5.01
CA VAL A 200 -16.32 9.50 5.43
C VAL A 200 -15.54 8.93 4.24
N ALA A 201 -16.20 8.16 3.40
CA ALA A 201 -15.60 7.55 2.22
C ALA A 201 -15.05 8.61 1.25
N PHE A 202 -15.81 9.67 0.96
CA PHE A 202 -15.38 10.77 0.10
C PHE A 202 -14.18 11.59 0.66
N ALA A 203 -13.88 11.48 1.95
CA ALA A 203 -12.66 12.05 2.50
C ALA A 203 -11.40 11.23 2.13
N LEU A 204 -11.57 9.99 1.65
CA LEU A 204 -10.46 9.09 1.32
C LEU A 204 -10.13 9.15 -0.18
N PRO A 205 -8.86 9.21 -0.58
CA PRO A 205 -8.47 9.15 -2.00
C PRO A 205 -8.85 7.82 -2.65
N LEU A 206 -9.04 6.75 -1.85
CA LEU A 206 -9.37 5.40 -2.31
C LEU A 206 -10.66 5.36 -3.11
N VAL A 207 -11.72 6.03 -2.64
CA VAL A 207 -13.03 6.02 -3.30
C VAL A 207 -12.89 6.50 -4.75
N TYR A 208 -12.21 7.60 -4.96
CA TYR A 208 -12.02 8.17 -6.30
C TYR A 208 -11.19 7.26 -7.22
N ILE A 209 -10.21 6.53 -6.64
CA ILE A 209 -9.39 5.57 -7.39
C ILE A 209 -10.22 4.36 -7.82
N PHE A 210 -11.02 3.79 -6.91
CA PHE A 210 -11.82 2.60 -7.20
C PHE A 210 -13.05 2.92 -8.04
N GLU A 211 -13.70 4.07 -7.85
CA GLU A 211 -14.75 4.56 -8.76
C GLU A 211 -14.20 4.80 -10.16
N GLU A 212 -13.02 5.39 -10.28
CA GLU A 212 -12.38 5.60 -11.57
C GLU A 212 -12.04 4.28 -12.25
N THR A 213 -11.53 3.30 -11.49
CA THR A 213 -11.25 1.95 -12.01
C THR A 213 -12.52 1.32 -12.57
N ARG A 214 -13.64 1.42 -11.87
CA ARG A 214 -14.95 0.94 -12.33
C ARG A 214 -15.41 1.68 -13.59
N ASN A 215 -15.32 3.00 -13.59
CA ASN A 215 -15.73 3.82 -14.72
C ASN A 215 -14.95 3.48 -16.00
N ILE A 216 -13.64 3.30 -15.89
CA ILE A 216 -12.81 2.91 -17.04
C ILE A 216 -13.17 1.52 -17.55
N LEU A 217 -13.36 0.55 -16.65
CA LEU A 217 -13.63 -0.84 -17.05
C LEU A 217 -15.04 -1.07 -17.58
N VAL A 218 -16.04 -0.32 -17.09
CA VAL A 218 -17.44 -0.47 -17.48
C VAL A 218 -17.79 0.44 -18.66
N ASN A 219 -17.37 1.70 -18.60
CA ASN A 219 -17.79 2.73 -19.55
C ASN A 219 -16.71 3.05 -20.60
N GLY A 220 -15.46 2.62 -20.39
CA GLY A 220 -14.33 3.00 -21.26
C GLY A 220 -13.94 4.48 -21.18
N ILE A 221 -14.44 5.22 -20.18
CA ILE A 221 -14.26 6.66 -20.05
C ILE A 221 -13.34 6.95 -18.87
N VAL A 222 -12.39 7.87 -19.09
CA VAL A 222 -11.48 8.36 -18.02
C VAL A 222 -12.01 9.67 -17.46
N SER A 223 -12.29 9.72 -16.15
CA SER A 223 -12.69 10.94 -15.45
C SER A 223 -11.45 11.62 -14.85
N TYR A 224 -10.98 12.67 -15.49
CA TYR A 224 -9.87 13.47 -14.96
C TYR A 224 -10.19 14.14 -13.62
N GLU A 225 -11.47 14.32 -13.30
CA GLU A 225 -11.93 14.91 -12.04
C GLU A 225 -11.60 13.98 -10.87
N ASN A 226 -11.96 12.70 -10.96
CA ASN A 226 -11.64 11.70 -9.92
C ASN A 226 -10.13 11.60 -9.69
N ILE A 227 -9.35 11.58 -10.78
CA ILE A 227 -7.89 11.53 -10.69
C ILE A 227 -7.34 12.76 -9.97
N ARG A 228 -7.84 13.96 -10.32
CA ARG A 228 -7.41 15.22 -9.69
C ARG A 228 -7.73 15.27 -8.20
N ILE A 229 -8.95 14.84 -7.81
CA ILE A 229 -9.36 14.81 -6.41
C ILE A 229 -8.50 13.79 -5.64
N ALA A 230 -8.30 12.59 -6.17
CA ALA A 230 -7.46 11.56 -5.55
C ALA A 230 -6.01 12.06 -5.32
N LEU A 231 -5.42 12.73 -6.31
CA LEU A 231 -4.06 13.27 -6.19
C LEU A 231 -3.98 14.43 -5.18
N SER A 232 -4.97 15.31 -5.13
CA SER A 232 -4.99 16.41 -4.17
C SER A 232 -5.15 15.93 -2.73
N LEU A 233 -6.02 14.95 -2.49
CA LEU A 233 -6.17 14.29 -1.20
C LEU A 233 -4.89 13.55 -0.79
N ASN A 234 -4.27 12.83 -1.72
CA ASN A 234 -2.98 12.18 -1.48
C ASN A 234 -1.89 13.18 -1.10
N ALA A 235 -1.78 14.30 -1.79
CA ALA A 235 -0.80 15.34 -1.48
C ALA A 235 -1.03 15.92 -0.08
N PHE A 236 -2.29 16.16 0.29
CA PHE A 236 -2.67 16.63 1.62
C PHE A 236 -2.28 15.61 2.71
N TYR A 237 -2.75 14.37 2.60
CA TYR A 237 -2.46 13.33 3.60
C TYR A 237 -0.97 13.00 3.69
N PHE A 238 -0.26 12.99 2.56
CA PHE A 238 1.18 12.73 2.54
C PHE A 238 1.96 13.85 3.27
N THR A 239 1.58 15.10 3.06
CA THR A 239 2.19 16.23 3.76
C THR A 239 1.96 16.14 5.27
N VAL A 240 0.73 15.83 5.70
CA VAL A 240 0.40 15.64 7.11
C VAL A 240 1.16 14.44 7.70
N ALA A 241 1.27 13.33 6.96
CA ALA A 241 2.00 12.14 7.41
C ALA A 241 3.49 12.42 7.61
N ILE A 242 4.13 13.13 6.67
CA ILE A 242 5.53 13.55 6.79
C ILE A 242 5.69 14.44 8.03
N ALA A 243 4.87 15.45 8.20
CA ALA A 243 4.95 16.36 9.36
C ALA A 243 4.79 15.58 10.68
N THR A 244 3.81 14.69 10.76
CA THR A 244 3.56 13.84 11.93
C THR A 244 4.73 12.91 12.22
N PHE A 245 5.32 12.31 11.18
CA PHE A 245 6.47 11.44 11.32
C PHE A 245 7.70 12.19 11.86
N TYR A 246 8.05 13.34 11.29
CA TYR A 246 9.18 14.14 11.77
C TYR A 246 8.96 14.62 13.20
N PHE A 247 7.76 15.08 13.53
CA PHE A 247 7.42 15.48 14.89
C PHE A 247 7.57 14.33 15.89
N SER A 248 7.09 13.13 15.54
CA SER A 248 7.22 11.95 16.39
C SER A 248 8.69 11.51 16.53
N PHE A 249 9.44 11.59 15.44
CA PHE A 249 10.86 11.26 15.42
C PHE A 249 11.69 12.20 16.31
N ASP A 250 11.49 13.52 16.19
CA ASP A 250 12.20 14.50 17.02
C ASP A 250 11.89 14.31 18.51
N LYS A 251 10.62 14.06 18.85
CA LYS A 251 10.24 13.74 20.25
C LYS A 251 10.85 12.43 20.76
N ALA A 252 10.90 11.39 19.93
CA ALA A 252 11.52 10.12 20.28
C ALA A 252 13.03 10.29 20.51
N ARG A 253 13.66 11.14 19.69
CA ARG A 253 15.09 11.51 19.84
C ARG A 253 15.36 12.27 21.12
N GLU A 254 14.55 13.28 21.44
CA GLU A 254 14.68 14.08 22.68
C GLU A 254 14.53 13.21 23.93
N LYS A 255 13.62 12.25 23.92
CA LYS A 255 13.38 11.33 25.04
C LYS A 255 14.39 10.18 25.12
N GLY A 256 15.27 10.02 24.14
CA GLY A 256 16.20 8.89 24.06
C GLY A 256 15.52 7.53 23.80
N THR A 257 14.22 7.51 23.49
CA THR A 257 13.47 6.27 23.31
C THR A 257 13.88 5.53 22.02
N LEU A 258 14.54 6.19 21.07
CA LEU A 258 15.05 5.57 19.84
C LEU A 258 16.03 4.43 20.10
N ILE A 259 16.73 4.42 21.24
CA ILE A 259 17.68 3.37 21.61
C ILE A 259 16.95 2.20 22.31
N ASN A 260 15.86 2.49 23.00
CA ASN A 260 15.13 1.55 23.87
C ASN A 260 13.77 1.12 23.30
N ILE A 261 13.47 1.44 22.03
CA ILE A 261 12.16 1.09 21.39
C ILE A 261 11.92 -0.43 21.35
N GLY A 262 12.91 -1.26 21.66
CA GLY A 262 12.80 -2.73 21.68
C GLY A 262 12.62 -3.36 23.06
N GLU A 263 12.49 -2.55 24.11
CA GLU A 263 12.18 -2.97 25.47
C GLU A 263 10.75 -2.55 25.82
#